data_aa0a105b0a22a386e7e5ba8e4883f84a
#
_entry.id   aa0a105b0a22a386e7e5ba8e4883f84a
#
_cell.length_a   1.000
_cell.length_b   1.000
_cell.length_c   1.000
_cell.angle_alpha   90.00
_cell.angle_beta   90.00
_cell.angle_gamma   90.00
#
_symmetry.space_group_name_H-M   'P 1'
#
loop_
_entity.id
_entity.type
_entity.pdbx_description
1 polymer ?
#
loop_
_entity_poly.entity_id
_entity_poly.type
_entity_poly.pdbx_seq_one_letter_code
_entity_poly.pdbx_strand_id
1 'polypeptide(L)'
;MKARKNGDTIFPYKPSKFPYQTSEQSETMTGEGDGELYMPDIDIKSMFLRYDNRLNRKRYILRSITVAVAVIVVAIILSVIANKLGSEAIAALGILVSALPIIPAFMLSIRRLHDLNRPAWWCIGFFIPMVNFVLSIYLVFFKGTKGPNQYGPDPLSDK
;
A
#
# COMPACT_ATOMS: atom_id res chain seq x y z
N MET A 1 -11.89 8.72 -46.45
CA MET A 1 -11.91 8.04 -45.12
C MET A 1 -10.60 8.36 -44.41
N LYS A 2 -10.60 9.28 -43.43
CA LYS A 2 -9.40 9.63 -42.65
C LYS A 2 -9.33 8.76 -41.41
N ALA A 3 -8.24 8.01 -41.27
CA ALA A 3 -7.96 7.19 -40.10
C ALA A 3 -7.87 8.05 -38.84
N ARG A 4 -8.63 7.71 -37.81
CA ARG A 4 -8.56 8.29 -36.47
C ARG A 4 -7.23 7.87 -35.85
N LYS A 5 -6.34 8.83 -35.56
CA LYS A 5 -5.18 8.61 -34.68
C LYS A 5 -5.70 8.37 -33.27
N ASN A 6 -5.56 7.13 -32.77
CA ASN A 6 -5.72 6.79 -31.37
C ASN A 6 -4.56 7.40 -30.58
N GLY A 7 -4.83 8.35 -29.73
CA GLY A 7 -3.78 8.99 -28.94
C GLY A 7 -4.24 9.95 -27.85
N ASP A 8 -5.54 10.17 -27.71
CA ASP A 8 -6.03 11.05 -26.65
C ASP A 8 -6.50 10.24 -25.44
N THR A 9 -5.58 9.90 -24.56
CA THR A 9 -5.93 9.47 -23.21
C THR A 9 -6.52 10.68 -22.48
N ILE A 10 -7.78 10.56 -22.08
CA ILE A 10 -8.59 11.60 -21.42
C ILE A 10 -7.99 12.08 -20.09
N PHE A 11 -6.94 11.45 -19.62
CA PHE A 11 -6.21 11.82 -18.41
C PHE A 11 -4.73 12.01 -18.74
N PRO A 12 -4.18 13.23 -18.66
CA PRO A 12 -2.75 13.43 -18.75
C PRO A 12 -2.10 12.84 -17.50
N TYR A 13 -1.72 11.56 -17.58
CA TYR A 13 -0.82 10.96 -16.57
C TYR A 13 0.49 11.74 -16.64
N LYS A 14 0.76 12.53 -15.60
CA LYS A 14 2.07 13.14 -15.38
C LYS A 14 2.86 12.15 -14.55
N PRO A 15 3.88 11.47 -15.10
CA PRO A 15 4.67 10.52 -14.32
C PRO A 15 5.28 11.24 -13.12
N SER A 16 4.89 10.85 -11.92
CA SER A 16 5.60 11.26 -10.73
C SER A 16 7.02 10.70 -10.87
N LYS A 17 8.03 11.56 -10.81
CA LYS A 17 9.44 11.14 -10.85
C LYS A 17 9.67 10.18 -9.69
N PHE A 18 9.68 8.88 -9.97
CA PHE A 18 10.04 7.87 -8.98
C PHE A 18 11.53 8.04 -8.65
N PRO A 19 11.90 8.29 -7.37
CA PRO A 19 13.29 8.58 -7.01
C PRO A 19 14.23 7.35 -7.04
N TYR A 20 13.81 6.20 -7.59
CA TYR A 20 14.55 4.93 -7.51
C TYR A 20 14.83 4.28 -8.87
N GLN A 21 15.04 5.07 -9.91
CA GLN A 21 15.65 4.54 -11.14
C GLN A 21 17.16 4.56 -10.96
N THR A 22 17.75 3.43 -10.54
CA THR A 22 19.17 3.20 -10.77
C THR A 22 19.37 2.93 -12.26
N SER A 23 20.36 3.60 -12.86
CA SER A 23 20.71 3.52 -14.28
C SER A 23 20.95 2.09 -14.81
N GLU A 24 21.23 1.14 -13.93
CA GLU A 24 21.46 -0.29 -14.27
C GLU A 24 20.16 -1.08 -14.53
N GLN A 25 19.00 -0.60 -14.05
CA GLN A 25 17.73 -1.29 -14.29
C GLN A 25 17.01 -0.83 -15.57
N SER A 26 17.45 0.27 -16.18
CA SER A 26 16.86 0.78 -17.44
C SER A 26 17.35 0.02 -18.68
N GLU A 27 18.52 -0.64 -18.61
CA GLU A 27 19.10 -1.33 -19.77
C GLU A 27 18.52 -2.72 -20.05
N THR A 28 17.85 -3.35 -19.08
CA THR A 28 17.26 -4.70 -19.26
C THR A 28 15.79 -4.70 -19.66
N MET A 29 15.17 -3.55 -19.84
CA MET A 29 13.72 -3.41 -20.13
C MET A 29 13.41 -2.78 -21.50
N THR A 30 14.28 -2.95 -22.51
CA THR A 30 13.92 -2.62 -23.90
C THR A 30 13.07 -3.72 -24.52
N GLY A 31 11.83 -3.81 -24.04
CA GLY A 31 10.72 -4.54 -24.69
C GLY A 31 9.67 -3.55 -25.13
N GLU A 32 9.49 -3.41 -26.44
CA GLU A 32 8.55 -2.58 -27.17
C GLU A 32 7.15 -2.59 -26.54
N GLY A 33 6.79 -1.48 -25.89
CA GLY A 33 5.44 -1.23 -25.36
C GLY A 33 5.46 -0.03 -24.43
N ASP A 34 4.91 1.10 -24.87
CA ASP A 34 4.80 2.39 -24.14
C ASP A 34 3.95 2.35 -22.85
N GLY A 35 3.92 1.24 -22.14
CA GLY A 35 3.26 1.07 -20.85
C GLY A 35 4.29 1.10 -19.73
N GLU A 36 4.26 2.09 -18.85
CA GLU A 36 5.02 2.03 -17.60
C GLU A 36 4.79 0.70 -16.89
N LEU A 37 5.87 -0.09 -16.79
CA LEU A 37 5.82 -1.41 -16.15
C LEU A 37 5.63 -1.25 -14.64
N TYR A 38 4.79 -2.09 -14.04
CA TYR A 38 4.61 -2.12 -12.59
C TYR A 38 5.91 -2.55 -11.89
N MET A 39 6.48 -1.66 -11.06
CA MET A 39 7.66 -2.00 -10.25
C MET A 39 7.23 -2.72 -8.96
N PRO A 40 7.60 -4.01 -8.78
CA PRO A 40 7.31 -4.74 -7.56
C PRO A 40 8.09 -4.18 -6.37
N ASP A 41 7.55 -4.38 -5.17
CA ASP A 41 8.26 -4.03 -3.93
C ASP A 41 9.31 -5.10 -3.63
N ILE A 42 10.58 -4.71 -3.54
CA ILE A 42 11.73 -5.61 -3.33
C ILE A 42 12.10 -5.66 -1.84
N ASP A 43 12.05 -4.52 -1.15
CA ASP A 43 12.49 -4.37 0.24
C ASP A 43 11.32 -4.30 1.21
N ILE A 44 11.57 -4.65 2.49
CA ILE A 44 10.60 -4.51 3.58
C ILE A 44 10.10 -3.07 3.69
N LYS A 45 11.01 -2.09 3.53
CA LYS A 45 10.67 -0.66 3.54
C LYS A 45 9.70 -0.31 2.41
N SER A 46 9.96 -0.75 1.18
CA SER A 46 9.07 -0.51 0.03
C SER A 46 7.74 -1.26 0.17
N MET A 47 7.75 -2.42 0.81
CA MET A 47 6.53 -3.20 1.06
C MET A 47 5.56 -2.51 2.01
N PHE A 48 6.06 -1.87 3.09
CA PHE A 48 5.22 -1.40 4.20
C PHE A 48 5.19 0.12 4.39
N LEU A 49 6.21 0.86 3.94
CA LEU A 49 6.32 2.30 4.15
C LEU A 49 6.19 3.14 2.87
N ARG A 50 6.07 2.51 1.73
CA ARG A 50 5.83 3.19 0.46
C ARG A 50 4.36 3.58 0.32
N TYR A 51 4.06 4.73 -0.29
CA TYR A 51 2.69 5.25 -0.45
C TYR A 51 2.33 5.67 -1.88
N ASP A 52 3.30 5.71 -2.77
CA ASP A 52 3.22 6.35 -4.09
C ASP A 52 2.70 5.44 -5.22
N ASN A 53 2.61 4.13 -5.01
CA ASN A 53 2.13 3.20 -6.02
C ASN A 53 0.77 2.57 -5.65
N ARG A 54 0.30 1.68 -6.52
CA ARG A 54 -0.93 0.91 -6.33
C ARG A 54 -0.65 -0.42 -5.65
N LEU A 55 -1.60 -0.90 -4.85
CA LEU A 55 -1.49 -2.19 -4.17
C LEU A 55 -2.75 -3.03 -4.44
N ASN A 56 -2.57 -4.20 -5.07
CA ASN A 56 -3.69 -5.08 -5.35
C ASN A 56 -4.30 -5.68 -4.06
N ARG A 57 -5.54 -6.14 -4.15
CA ARG A 57 -6.32 -6.67 -3.01
C ARG A 57 -5.60 -7.79 -2.25
N LYS A 58 -5.02 -8.77 -2.97
CA LYS A 58 -4.34 -9.92 -2.34
C LYS A 58 -3.13 -9.48 -1.53
N ARG A 59 -2.27 -8.63 -2.11
CA ARG A 59 -1.09 -8.09 -1.42
C ARG A 59 -1.48 -7.21 -0.23
N TYR A 60 -2.55 -6.40 -0.37
CA TYR A 60 -3.07 -5.58 0.74
C TYR A 60 -3.49 -6.44 1.92
N ILE A 61 -4.36 -7.43 1.71
CA ILE A 61 -4.85 -8.33 2.76
C ILE A 61 -3.69 -9.07 3.42
N LEU A 62 -2.81 -9.68 2.63
CA LEU A 62 -1.69 -10.45 3.16
C LEU A 62 -0.77 -9.58 4.02
N ARG A 63 -0.37 -8.40 3.54
CA ARG A 63 0.49 -7.47 4.30
C ARG A 63 -0.18 -6.93 5.56
N SER A 64 -1.47 -6.62 5.49
CA SER A 64 -2.23 -6.18 6.67
C SER A 64 -2.30 -7.27 7.73
N ILE A 65 -2.53 -8.52 7.33
CA ILE A 65 -2.50 -9.68 8.25
C ILE A 65 -1.09 -9.87 8.83
N THR A 66 -0.04 -9.77 8.02
CA THR A 66 1.35 -9.90 8.50
C THR A 66 1.66 -8.85 9.57
N VAL A 67 1.30 -7.59 9.34
CA VAL A 67 1.48 -6.52 10.34
C VAL A 67 0.68 -6.83 11.61
N ALA A 68 -0.58 -7.20 11.47
CA ALA A 68 -1.44 -7.50 12.61
C ALA A 68 -0.90 -8.66 13.46
N VAL A 69 -0.50 -9.77 12.82
CA VAL A 69 0.08 -10.93 13.51
C VAL A 69 1.38 -10.56 14.21
N ALA A 70 2.29 -9.84 13.55
CA ALA A 70 3.54 -9.42 14.15
C ALA A 70 3.32 -8.60 15.43
N VAL A 71 2.37 -7.66 15.40
CA VAL A 71 2.03 -6.83 16.57
C VAL A 71 1.41 -7.65 17.69
N ILE A 72 0.48 -8.54 17.37
CA ILE A 72 -0.16 -9.42 18.37
C ILE A 72 0.90 -10.28 19.06
N VAL A 73 1.82 -10.87 18.32
CA VAL A 73 2.90 -11.69 18.89
C VAL A 73 3.78 -10.87 19.83
N VAL A 74 4.22 -9.69 19.40
CA VAL A 74 5.06 -8.80 20.24
C VAL A 74 4.30 -8.35 21.49
N ALA A 75 3.03 -7.98 21.36
CA ALA A 75 2.19 -7.56 22.47
C ALA A 75 2.02 -8.68 23.52
N ILE A 76 1.79 -9.93 23.07
CA ILE A 76 1.69 -11.10 23.96
C ILE A 76 3.01 -11.31 24.69
N ILE A 77 4.15 -11.30 24.00
CA ILE A 77 5.46 -11.48 24.61
C ILE A 77 5.72 -10.42 25.69
N LEU A 78 5.51 -9.15 25.38
CA LEU A 78 5.71 -8.06 26.32
C LEU A 78 4.76 -8.16 27.53
N SER A 79 3.50 -8.54 27.32
CA SER A 79 2.51 -8.76 28.37
C SER A 79 2.94 -9.89 29.32
N VAL A 80 3.40 -11.01 28.80
CA VAL A 80 3.90 -12.14 29.62
C VAL A 80 5.12 -11.72 30.43
N ILE A 81 6.06 -10.99 29.84
CA ILE A 81 7.26 -10.51 30.54
C ILE A 81 6.87 -9.50 31.63
N ALA A 82 6.00 -8.54 31.33
CA ALA A 82 5.52 -7.55 32.29
C ALA A 82 4.87 -8.21 33.51
N ASN A 83 4.01 -9.19 33.28
CA ASN A 83 3.34 -9.94 34.36
C ASN A 83 4.31 -10.74 35.23
N LYS A 84 5.32 -11.38 34.61
CA LYS A 84 6.33 -12.16 35.37
C LYS A 84 7.26 -11.30 36.21
N LEU A 85 7.59 -10.11 35.73
CA LEU A 85 8.51 -9.19 36.40
C LEU A 85 7.78 -8.18 37.31
N GLY A 86 6.44 -8.12 37.26
CA GLY A 86 5.66 -7.11 37.98
C GLY A 86 6.00 -5.69 37.55
N SER A 87 6.42 -5.48 36.30
CA SER A 87 6.97 -4.21 35.83
C SER A 87 5.95 -3.42 35.02
N GLU A 88 5.44 -2.34 35.58
CA GLU A 88 4.56 -1.37 34.90
C GLU A 88 5.25 -0.70 33.71
N ALA A 89 6.57 -0.48 33.79
CA ALA A 89 7.35 0.10 32.69
C ALA A 89 7.31 -0.78 31.43
N ILE A 90 7.41 -2.12 31.60
CA ILE A 90 7.31 -3.06 30.46
C ILE A 90 5.88 -3.09 29.92
N ALA A 91 4.87 -2.99 30.76
CA ALA A 91 3.48 -2.91 30.34
C ALA A 91 3.23 -1.62 29.51
N ALA A 92 3.73 -0.48 29.97
CA ALA A 92 3.66 0.79 29.24
C ALA A 92 4.40 0.72 27.89
N LEU A 93 5.57 0.07 27.85
CA LEU A 93 6.29 -0.17 26.59
C LEU A 93 5.45 -1.00 25.60
N GLY A 94 4.74 -2.00 26.08
CA GLY A 94 3.83 -2.82 25.27
C GLY A 94 2.74 -1.98 24.61
N ILE A 95 2.17 -0.99 25.31
CA ILE A 95 1.19 -0.04 24.77
C ILE A 95 1.81 0.81 23.66
N LEU A 96 3.01 1.36 23.89
CA LEU A 96 3.72 2.17 22.88
C LEU A 96 4.05 1.36 21.63
N VAL A 97 4.53 0.15 21.80
CA VAL A 97 4.86 -0.76 20.68
C VAL A 97 3.60 -1.12 19.87
N SER A 98 2.45 -1.26 20.51
CA SER A 98 1.18 -1.55 19.81
C SER A 98 0.70 -0.42 18.89
N ALA A 99 1.21 0.81 19.06
CA ALA A 99 0.90 1.94 18.19
C ALA A 99 1.78 2.00 16.93
N LEU A 100 2.96 1.38 16.91
CA LEU A 100 3.89 1.43 15.77
C LEU A 100 3.28 0.98 14.43
N PRO A 101 2.38 -0.02 14.38
CA PRO A 101 1.77 -0.49 13.14
C PRO A 101 0.80 0.49 12.50
N ILE A 102 0.43 1.56 13.18
CA ILE A 102 -0.42 2.60 12.60
C ILE A 102 0.21 3.15 11.32
N ILE A 103 1.53 3.39 11.31
CA ILE A 103 2.24 3.94 10.15
C ILE A 103 2.13 3.01 8.93
N PRO A 104 2.58 1.74 8.97
CA PRO A 104 2.45 0.85 7.82
C PRO A 104 0.99 0.57 7.45
N ALA A 105 0.06 0.53 8.39
CA ALA A 105 -1.36 0.35 8.10
C ALA A 105 -1.92 1.50 7.25
N PHE A 106 -1.56 2.75 7.58
CA PHE A 106 -1.94 3.91 6.76
C PHE A 106 -1.31 3.86 5.37
N MET A 107 -0.01 3.55 5.26
CA MET A 107 0.68 3.47 3.97
C MET A 107 0.06 2.39 3.07
N LEU A 108 -0.23 1.22 3.61
CA LEU A 108 -0.93 0.15 2.87
C LEU A 108 -2.33 0.58 2.42
N SER A 109 -3.06 1.28 3.29
CA SER A 109 -4.41 1.76 2.99
C SER A 109 -4.42 2.84 1.91
N ILE A 110 -3.46 3.77 1.92
CA ILE A 110 -3.27 4.78 0.87
C ILE A 110 -3.03 4.09 -0.48
N ARG A 111 -2.08 3.15 -0.55
CA ARG A 111 -1.80 2.40 -1.78
C ARG A 111 -3.00 1.61 -2.28
N ARG A 112 -3.83 1.12 -1.36
CA ARG A 112 -5.06 0.42 -1.71
C ARG A 112 -6.13 1.37 -2.23
N LEU A 113 -6.27 2.57 -1.65
CA LEU A 113 -7.12 3.64 -2.19
C LEU A 113 -6.69 4.05 -3.60
N HIS A 114 -5.39 4.19 -3.83
CA HIS A 114 -4.83 4.47 -5.16
C HIS A 114 -5.19 3.38 -6.18
N ASP A 115 -5.20 2.10 -5.77
CA ASP A 115 -5.64 1.00 -6.63
C ASP A 115 -7.14 1.08 -6.97
N LEU A 116 -7.95 1.62 -6.07
CA LEU A 116 -9.37 1.90 -6.26
C LEU A 116 -9.65 3.24 -6.96
N ASN A 117 -8.60 3.92 -7.43
CA ASN A 117 -8.66 5.27 -8.03
C ASN A 117 -9.28 6.30 -7.08
N ARG A 118 -8.97 6.21 -5.78
CA ARG A 118 -9.42 7.13 -4.73
C ARG A 118 -8.24 7.89 -4.13
N PRO A 119 -8.44 9.16 -3.77
CA PRO A 119 -7.36 9.97 -3.20
C PRO A 119 -7.03 9.57 -1.76
N ALA A 120 -5.77 9.78 -1.37
CA ALA A 120 -5.24 9.41 -0.05
C ALA A 120 -6.00 10.04 1.13
N TRP A 121 -6.61 11.24 0.96
CA TRP A 121 -7.33 11.91 2.05
C TRP A 121 -8.52 11.11 2.59
N TRP A 122 -9.03 10.11 1.87
CA TRP A 122 -10.04 9.19 2.40
C TRP A 122 -9.57 8.47 3.66
N CYS A 123 -8.26 8.37 3.91
CA CYS A 123 -7.70 7.82 5.14
C CYS A 123 -8.12 8.60 6.39
N ILE A 124 -8.55 9.86 6.27
CA ILE A 124 -9.14 10.63 7.39
C ILE A 124 -10.38 9.91 7.94
N GLY A 125 -11.10 9.17 7.10
CA GLY A 125 -12.24 8.37 7.52
C GLY A 125 -11.91 7.28 8.56
N PHE A 126 -10.65 6.86 8.70
CA PHE A 126 -10.25 5.90 9.72
C PHE A 126 -10.39 6.45 11.16
N PHE A 127 -10.41 7.76 11.34
CA PHE A 127 -10.59 8.39 12.65
C PHE A 127 -12.07 8.43 13.10
N ILE A 128 -12.99 8.14 12.19
CA ILE A 128 -14.44 8.11 12.49
C ILE A 128 -14.89 6.65 12.57
N PRO A 129 -15.31 6.11 13.74
CA PRO A 129 -15.53 4.67 13.93
C PRO A 129 -16.43 3.99 12.89
N MET A 130 -17.59 4.61 12.57
CA MET A 130 -18.50 4.06 11.57
C MET A 130 -17.93 4.08 10.16
N VAL A 131 -17.25 5.18 9.81
CA VAL A 131 -16.60 5.33 8.50
C VAL A 131 -15.40 4.37 8.38
N ASN A 132 -14.64 4.18 9.45
CA ASN A 132 -13.53 3.23 9.52
C ASN A 132 -14.03 1.81 9.17
N PHE A 133 -15.11 1.37 9.77
CA PHE A 133 -15.69 0.04 9.50
C PHE A 133 -16.08 -0.11 8.02
N VAL A 134 -16.83 0.83 7.48
CA VAL A 134 -17.26 0.83 6.07
C VAL A 134 -16.05 0.90 5.13
N LEU A 135 -15.08 1.79 5.43
CA LEU A 135 -13.88 1.96 4.63
C LEU A 135 -13.01 0.69 4.63
N SER A 136 -12.88 0.02 5.76
CA SER A 136 -12.14 -1.25 5.88
C SER A 136 -12.77 -2.34 5.01
N ILE A 137 -14.09 -2.48 5.04
CA ILE A 137 -14.83 -3.40 4.15
C ILE A 137 -14.60 -3.01 2.69
N TYR A 138 -14.70 -1.72 2.36
CA TYR A 138 -14.49 -1.22 1.02
C TYR A 138 -13.10 -1.59 0.48
N LEU A 139 -12.04 -1.36 1.25
CA LEU A 139 -10.66 -1.66 0.85
C LEU A 139 -10.41 -3.16 0.66
N VAL A 140 -11.08 -4.02 1.41
CA VAL A 140 -10.90 -5.48 1.34
C VAL A 140 -11.67 -6.08 0.16
N PHE A 141 -12.93 -5.69 -0.02
CA PHE A 141 -13.83 -6.40 -0.93
C PHE A 141 -13.88 -5.82 -2.34
N PHE A 142 -13.72 -4.53 -2.54
CA PHE A 142 -13.81 -3.93 -3.85
C PHE A 142 -12.59 -4.31 -4.72
N LYS A 143 -12.81 -4.48 -6.01
CA LYS A 143 -11.74 -4.75 -6.98
C LYS A 143 -11.06 -3.44 -7.36
N GLY A 144 -9.72 -3.46 -7.53
CA GLY A 144 -8.97 -2.35 -8.09
C GLY A 144 -9.38 -2.02 -9.52
N THR A 145 -9.04 -0.83 -9.98
CA THR A 145 -9.25 -0.41 -11.38
C THR A 145 -8.38 -1.25 -12.31
N LYS A 146 -8.97 -1.70 -13.41
CA LYS A 146 -8.24 -2.41 -14.47
C LYS A 146 -7.44 -1.42 -15.32
N GLY A 147 -6.23 -1.81 -15.69
CA GLY A 147 -5.32 -0.98 -16.45
C GLY A 147 -4.70 0.18 -15.63
N PRO A 148 -3.89 1.04 -16.27
CA PRO A 148 -3.26 2.18 -15.61
C PRO A 148 -4.31 3.20 -15.16
N ASN A 149 -4.05 3.87 -14.02
CA ASN A 149 -4.86 4.97 -13.51
C ASN A 149 -3.96 6.15 -13.11
N GLN A 150 -4.55 7.23 -12.55
CA GLN A 150 -3.80 8.43 -12.16
C GLN A 150 -2.68 8.19 -11.12
N TYR A 151 -2.62 7.02 -10.50
CA TYR A 151 -1.63 6.64 -9.48
C TYR A 151 -0.61 5.62 -9.98
N GLY A 152 -0.65 5.25 -11.26
CA GLY A 152 0.35 4.40 -11.89
C GLY A 152 -0.20 3.17 -12.61
N PRO A 153 0.71 2.29 -13.07
CA PRO A 153 0.37 1.10 -13.83
C PRO A 153 -0.44 0.08 -13.00
N ASP A 154 -1.10 -0.84 -13.69
CA ASP A 154 -1.89 -1.89 -13.05
C ASP A 154 -0.96 -2.89 -12.32
N PRO A 155 -1.11 -3.10 -11.00
CA PRO A 155 -0.30 -4.09 -10.28
C PRO A 155 -0.54 -5.54 -10.71
N LEU A 156 -1.42 -5.79 -11.67
CA LEU A 156 -1.72 -7.11 -12.25
C LEU A 156 -1.35 -7.21 -13.73
N SER A 157 -0.73 -6.17 -14.33
CA SER A 157 -0.34 -6.16 -15.73
C SER A 157 0.76 -7.17 -16.10
N ASP A 158 1.51 -7.67 -15.09
CA ASP A 158 2.62 -8.61 -15.27
C ASP A 158 2.18 -10.09 -15.27
N LYS A 159 0.88 -10.36 -15.51
CA LYS A 159 0.36 -11.74 -15.53
C LYS A 159 -0.25 -12.10 -16.85
#